data_7b923b059405e5a8f99081d35b45536d
#
_entry.id   7b923b059405e5a8f99081d35b45536d
#
_cell.length_a   1.000
_cell.length_b   1.000
_cell.length_c   1.000
_cell.angle_alpha   90.00
_cell.angle_beta   90.00
_cell.angle_gamma   90.00
#
_symmetry.space_group_name_H-M   'P 1'
#
loop_
_entity.id
_entity.type
_entity.pdbx_description
1 polymer ?
#
loop_
_entity_poly.entity_id
_entity_poly.type
_entity_poly.pdbx_seq_one_letter_code
_entity_poly.pdbx_strand_id
1 'polypeptide(L)'
;GLEKFNKDGSTVEMIGAEHSPGFETTTGSLAQAISQAGGIALGRKLNGETGKTWVFMSDGEFQEGQTWEALNAISWYQLSGMRVIVDVNGAQCDGPMDRVMNIEPLASRVEAFGWTVHHVDGHDIDAILAAGRGESDKPSMILCYTDPVRGLPLMQERYPVLHYLRFTG
;
A
#
# COMPACT_ATOMS: atom_id res chain seq x y z
N GLY A 1 17.14 7.62 11.86
CA GLY A 1 16.75 6.44 11.04
C GLY A 1 17.34 6.46 9.65
N LEU A 2 17.10 7.52 8.87
CA LEU A 2 17.54 7.58 7.45
C LEU A 2 19.05 7.43 7.26
N GLU A 3 19.88 7.90 8.20
CA GLU A 3 21.33 7.73 8.14
C GLU A 3 21.79 6.26 8.17
N LYS A 4 20.94 5.37 8.67
CA LYS A 4 21.18 3.94 8.75
C LYS A 4 20.47 3.13 7.66
N PHE A 5 19.75 3.80 6.76
CA PHE A 5 18.98 3.14 5.72
C PHE A 5 19.88 2.26 4.84
N ASN A 6 19.50 1.00 4.67
CA ASN A 6 20.20 -0.02 3.88
C ASN A 6 21.70 -0.20 4.23
N LYS A 7 22.10 0.06 5.48
CA LYS A 7 23.47 -0.27 5.96
C LYS A 7 23.45 -1.66 6.61
N ASP A 8 24.56 -2.38 6.46
CA ASP A 8 24.74 -3.69 7.09
C ASP A 8 24.47 -3.64 8.60
N GLY A 9 23.64 -4.55 9.09
CA GLY A 9 23.22 -4.61 10.48
C GLY A 9 22.19 -3.56 10.91
N SER A 10 21.65 -2.77 9.97
CA SER A 10 20.54 -1.85 10.24
C SER A 10 19.22 -2.60 10.28
N THR A 11 18.29 -2.09 11.10
CA THR A 11 16.88 -2.48 11.09
C THR A 11 16.02 -1.55 10.22
N VAL A 12 16.64 -0.60 9.51
CA VAL A 12 15.99 0.34 8.62
C VAL A 12 16.33 -0.04 7.18
N GLU A 13 15.45 -0.82 6.57
CA GLU A 13 15.64 -1.42 5.26
C GLU A 13 14.61 -0.92 4.26
N MET A 14 14.86 -1.16 2.97
CA MET A 14 13.95 -0.81 1.88
C MET A 14 12.68 -1.68 1.90
N ILE A 15 12.82 -2.94 2.34
CA ILE A 15 11.72 -3.90 2.42
C ILE A 15 11.34 -4.09 3.87
N GLY A 16 10.04 -4.00 4.19
CA GLY A 16 9.55 -4.26 5.55
C GLY A 16 9.81 -5.69 5.97
N ALA A 17 10.38 -5.86 7.16
CA ALA A 17 10.70 -7.14 7.74
C ALA A 17 10.37 -7.17 9.24
N GLU A 18 10.18 -8.35 9.81
CA GLU A 18 9.79 -8.55 11.21
C GLU A 18 10.75 -7.91 12.22
N HIS A 19 12.03 -7.74 11.85
CA HIS A 19 13.00 -7.07 12.69
C HIS A 19 13.01 -5.54 12.53
N SER A 20 12.26 -5.00 11.57
CA SER A 20 12.10 -3.57 11.38
C SER A 20 11.01 -3.01 12.30
N PRO A 21 11.25 -1.91 13.02
CA PRO A 21 10.26 -1.35 13.93
C PRO A 21 8.92 -1.04 13.24
N GLY A 22 7.83 -1.62 13.77
CA GLY A 22 6.47 -1.39 13.27
C GLY A 22 6.04 -2.31 12.13
N PHE A 23 6.80 -3.35 11.84
CA PHE A 23 6.42 -4.38 10.88
C PHE A 23 6.25 -5.74 11.59
N GLU A 24 5.13 -6.40 11.38
CA GLU A 24 4.83 -7.70 11.96
C GLU A 24 5.23 -8.86 11.05
N THR A 25 5.41 -8.62 9.74
CA THR A 25 5.77 -9.67 8.78
C THR A 25 6.82 -9.20 7.79
N THR A 26 7.63 -10.13 7.32
CA THR A 26 8.53 -9.90 6.20
C THR A 26 7.75 -9.92 4.90
N THR A 27 7.94 -8.88 4.09
CA THR A 27 7.32 -8.71 2.77
C THR A 27 8.38 -8.50 1.70
N GLY A 28 7.98 -8.29 0.45
CA GLY A 28 8.88 -8.07 -0.69
C GLY A 28 8.48 -8.84 -1.95
N SER A 29 7.62 -9.86 -1.80
CA SER A 29 6.93 -10.45 -2.95
C SER A 29 5.68 -9.63 -3.23
N LEU A 30 5.58 -9.07 -4.43
CA LEU A 30 4.53 -8.15 -4.84
C LEU A 30 3.14 -8.73 -4.58
N ALA A 31 2.24 -7.95 -3.99
CA ALA A 31 0.86 -8.31 -3.63
C ALA A 31 0.68 -9.37 -2.52
N GLN A 32 1.75 -9.89 -1.91
CA GLN A 32 1.59 -10.89 -0.84
C GLN A 32 1.20 -10.27 0.52
N ALA A 33 1.60 -9.03 0.78
CA ALA A 33 1.34 -8.38 2.07
C ALA A 33 -0.15 -8.33 2.42
N ILE A 34 -1.02 -8.04 1.46
CA ILE A 34 -2.47 -7.97 1.71
C ILE A 34 -3.06 -9.33 2.07
N SER A 35 -2.58 -10.42 1.47
CA SER A 35 -3.01 -11.78 1.79
C SER A 35 -2.57 -12.20 3.19
N GLN A 36 -1.31 -11.90 3.56
CA GLN A 36 -0.78 -12.16 4.90
C GLN A 36 -1.56 -11.40 5.97
N ALA A 37 -1.77 -10.10 5.74
CA ALA A 37 -2.56 -9.25 6.63
C ALA A 37 -4.01 -9.70 6.77
N GLY A 38 -4.63 -10.16 5.68
CA GLY A 38 -5.95 -10.77 5.69
C GLY A 38 -6.01 -12.01 6.57
N GLY A 39 -4.99 -12.88 6.49
CA GLY A 39 -4.85 -14.05 7.36
C GLY A 39 -4.70 -13.67 8.84
N ILE A 40 -3.86 -12.68 9.15
CA ILE A 40 -3.70 -12.16 10.52
C ILE A 40 -5.02 -11.58 11.04
N ALA A 41 -5.69 -10.75 10.24
CA ALA A 41 -6.97 -10.15 10.63
C ALA A 41 -8.05 -11.20 10.88
N LEU A 42 -8.09 -12.26 10.07
CA LEU A 42 -9.00 -13.39 10.28
C LEU A 42 -8.68 -14.16 11.57
N GLY A 43 -7.40 -14.45 11.82
CA GLY A 43 -6.97 -15.10 13.06
C GLY A 43 -7.36 -14.29 14.30
N ARG A 44 -7.13 -12.99 14.29
CA ARG A 44 -7.53 -12.07 15.36
C ARG A 44 -9.05 -12.06 15.56
N LYS A 45 -9.82 -12.00 14.48
CA LYS A 45 -11.29 -12.07 14.54
C LYS A 45 -11.78 -13.36 15.19
N LEU A 46 -11.19 -14.49 14.81
CA LEU A 46 -11.54 -15.80 15.39
C LEU A 46 -11.20 -15.92 16.88
N ASN A 47 -10.13 -15.22 17.31
CA ASN A 47 -9.74 -15.13 18.72
C ASN A 47 -10.55 -14.08 19.51
N GLY A 48 -11.46 -13.36 18.89
CA GLY A 48 -12.22 -12.27 19.55
C GLY A 48 -11.40 -11.02 19.86
N GLU A 49 -10.25 -10.86 19.20
CA GLU A 49 -9.40 -9.70 19.36
C GLU A 49 -9.95 -8.48 18.61
N THR A 50 -9.68 -7.30 19.15
CA THR A 50 -10.07 -6.01 18.55
C THR A 50 -8.83 -5.28 17.99
N GLY A 51 -9.08 -4.23 17.21
CA GLY A 51 -8.06 -3.37 16.64
C GLY A 51 -8.00 -3.44 15.12
N LYS A 52 -7.10 -2.66 14.55
CA LYS A 52 -6.96 -2.51 13.10
C LYS A 52 -5.70 -3.23 12.61
N THR A 53 -5.77 -3.86 11.45
CA THR A 53 -4.64 -4.42 10.72
C THR A 53 -4.34 -3.51 9.53
N TRP A 54 -3.13 -2.97 9.51
CA TRP A 54 -2.70 -2.00 8.51
C TRP A 54 -1.83 -2.65 7.45
N VAL A 55 -2.04 -2.26 6.19
CA VAL A 55 -1.20 -2.66 5.06
C VAL A 55 -0.86 -1.42 4.25
N PHE A 56 0.40 -1.29 3.87
CA PHE A 56 0.83 -0.30 2.89
C PHE A 56 1.11 -1.00 1.56
N MET A 57 0.55 -0.50 0.47
CA MET A 57 0.67 -1.06 -0.86
C MET A 57 1.01 0.03 -1.88
N SER A 58 1.52 -0.40 -3.03
CA SER A 58 1.62 0.43 -4.24
C SER A 58 0.46 0.14 -5.20
N ASP A 59 0.18 1.06 -6.11
CA ASP A 59 -0.80 0.87 -7.17
C ASP A 59 -0.39 -0.25 -8.14
N GLY A 60 0.92 -0.47 -8.35
CA GLY A 60 1.44 -1.58 -9.15
C GLY A 60 1.03 -2.97 -8.65
N GLU A 61 0.73 -3.12 -7.35
CA GLU A 61 0.26 -4.38 -6.79
C GLU A 61 -1.14 -4.78 -7.26
N PHE A 62 -1.91 -3.85 -7.83
CA PHE A 62 -3.20 -4.15 -8.46
C PHE A 62 -3.08 -4.73 -9.87
N GLN A 63 -1.88 -4.83 -10.40
CA GLN A 63 -1.61 -5.62 -11.62
C GLN A 63 -1.44 -7.11 -11.31
N GLU A 64 -1.28 -7.48 -10.03
CA GLU A 64 -1.20 -8.86 -9.57
C GLU A 64 -2.58 -9.45 -9.27
N GLY A 65 -2.87 -10.65 -9.80
CA GLY A 65 -4.15 -11.33 -9.57
C GLY A 65 -4.42 -11.61 -8.09
N GLN A 66 -3.38 -11.90 -7.32
CA GLN A 66 -3.47 -12.19 -5.88
C GLN A 66 -4.07 -11.04 -5.07
N THR A 67 -3.86 -9.77 -5.48
CA THR A 67 -4.51 -8.62 -4.83
C THR A 67 -6.03 -8.76 -4.88
N TRP A 68 -6.59 -9.07 -6.05
CA TRP A 68 -8.05 -9.20 -6.24
C TRP A 68 -8.63 -10.40 -5.51
N GLU A 69 -7.90 -11.52 -5.48
CA GLU A 69 -8.28 -12.69 -4.68
C GLU A 69 -8.32 -12.37 -3.19
N ALA A 70 -7.33 -11.62 -2.69
CA ALA A 70 -7.27 -11.17 -1.30
C ALA A 70 -8.43 -10.22 -0.97
N LEU A 71 -8.73 -9.23 -1.84
CA LEU A 71 -9.86 -8.32 -1.65
C LEU A 71 -11.18 -9.08 -1.49
N ASN A 72 -11.41 -10.08 -2.34
CA ASN A 72 -12.60 -10.92 -2.28
C ASN A 72 -12.69 -11.69 -0.96
N ALA A 73 -11.60 -12.35 -0.56
CA ALA A 73 -11.56 -13.12 0.68
C ALA A 73 -11.76 -12.23 1.93
N ILE A 74 -11.08 -11.10 2.01
CA ILE A 74 -11.17 -10.14 3.11
C ILE A 74 -12.59 -9.61 3.26
N SER A 75 -13.26 -9.30 2.15
CA SER A 75 -14.65 -8.86 2.14
C SER A 75 -15.59 -9.99 2.55
N TRP A 76 -15.41 -11.20 2.01
CA TRP A 76 -16.22 -12.38 2.34
C TRP A 76 -16.20 -12.70 3.85
N TYR A 77 -15.01 -12.64 4.46
CA TYR A 77 -14.86 -12.85 5.89
C TYR A 77 -15.22 -11.62 6.74
N GLN A 78 -15.68 -10.53 6.11
CA GLN A 78 -16.10 -9.30 6.80
C GLN A 78 -15.02 -8.79 7.78
N LEU A 79 -13.80 -8.64 7.30
CA LEU A 79 -12.66 -8.19 8.11
C LEU A 79 -12.64 -6.66 8.19
N SER A 80 -13.63 -6.08 8.87
CA SER A 80 -13.83 -4.62 8.98
C SER A 80 -12.68 -3.88 9.67
N GLY A 81 -11.80 -4.59 10.40
CA GLY A 81 -10.57 -4.05 10.98
C GLY A 81 -9.44 -3.80 9.98
N MET A 82 -9.56 -4.27 8.74
CA MET A 82 -8.54 -4.03 7.71
C MET A 82 -8.49 -2.57 7.26
N ARG A 83 -7.29 -2.03 7.17
CA ARG A 83 -6.98 -0.70 6.65
C ARG A 83 -5.83 -0.81 5.68
N VAL A 84 -6.07 -0.50 4.42
CA VAL A 84 -5.06 -0.54 3.35
C VAL A 84 -4.79 0.87 2.88
N ILE A 85 -3.53 1.30 2.94
CA ILE A 85 -3.07 2.56 2.37
C ILE A 85 -2.37 2.22 1.06
N VAL A 86 -2.77 2.86 -0.02
CA VAL A 86 -2.19 2.65 -1.35
C VAL A 86 -1.54 3.93 -1.83
N ASP A 87 -0.25 3.87 -2.13
CA ASP A 87 0.43 4.93 -2.87
C ASP A 87 0.06 4.83 -4.35
N VAL A 88 -0.83 5.74 -4.79
CA VAL A 88 -1.28 5.82 -6.19
C VAL A 88 -0.44 6.88 -6.89
N ASN A 89 0.73 6.48 -7.34
CA ASN A 89 1.69 7.38 -7.99
C ASN A 89 1.69 7.29 -9.52
N GLY A 90 0.92 6.39 -10.10
CA GLY A 90 0.79 6.21 -11.54
C GLY A 90 2.03 5.64 -12.23
N ALA A 91 2.99 5.12 -11.47
CA ALA A 91 4.25 4.58 -11.98
C ALA A 91 4.52 3.17 -11.46
N GLN A 92 5.12 2.35 -12.30
CA GLN A 92 5.64 1.03 -11.94
C GLN A 92 7.03 0.82 -12.58
N CYS A 93 7.67 -0.34 -12.36
CA CYS A 93 9.06 -0.56 -12.74
C CYS A 93 9.35 -0.39 -14.24
N ASP A 94 8.39 -0.68 -15.11
CA ASP A 94 8.55 -0.60 -16.57
C ASP A 94 8.07 0.73 -17.16
N GLY A 95 7.54 1.63 -16.34
CA GLY A 95 7.12 2.96 -16.78
C GLY A 95 5.79 3.44 -16.21
N PRO A 96 5.16 4.42 -16.84
CA PRO A 96 3.86 4.91 -16.43
C PRO A 96 2.78 3.82 -16.49
N MET A 97 1.94 3.76 -15.46
CA MET A 97 0.90 2.74 -15.30
C MET A 97 -0.06 2.66 -16.50
N ASP A 98 -0.43 3.80 -17.05
CA ASP A 98 -1.35 3.92 -18.19
C ASP A 98 -0.78 3.34 -19.50
N ARG A 99 0.54 3.20 -19.60
CA ARG A 99 1.24 2.65 -20.77
C ARG A 99 1.62 1.18 -20.63
N VAL A 100 1.78 0.70 -19.40
CA VAL A 100 2.16 -0.68 -19.13
C VAL A 100 0.92 -1.56 -18.97
N MET A 101 0.12 -1.31 -17.95
CA MET A 101 -1.16 -1.97 -17.77
C MET A 101 -2.06 -1.10 -16.87
N ASN A 102 -3.06 -0.47 -17.48
CA ASN A 102 -3.97 0.42 -16.77
C ASN A 102 -4.87 -0.34 -15.80
N ILE A 103 -4.84 0.07 -14.55
CA ILE A 103 -5.69 -0.47 -13.47
C ILE A 103 -6.95 0.34 -13.22
N GLU A 104 -7.06 1.52 -13.83
CA GLU A 104 -8.23 2.39 -13.63
C GLU A 104 -9.52 1.85 -14.32
N PRO A 105 -10.67 2.13 -13.77
CA PRO A 105 -10.94 2.92 -12.56
C PRO A 105 -10.75 2.07 -11.28
N LEU A 106 -9.64 2.30 -10.56
CA LEU A 106 -9.26 1.49 -9.41
C LEU A 106 -10.29 1.50 -8.29
N ALA A 107 -10.77 2.70 -7.93
CA ALA A 107 -11.70 2.85 -6.80
C ALA A 107 -12.98 2.05 -6.99
N SER A 108 -13.65 2.18 -8.13
CA SER A 108 -14.90 1.48 -8.38
C SER A 108 -14.73 -0.04 -8.49
N ARG A 109 -13.55 -0.51 -8.94
CA ARG A 109 -13.20 -1.94 -8.90
C ARG A 109 -13.11 -2.44 -7.47
N VAL A 110 -12.40 -1.72 -6.59
CA VAL A 110 -12.26 -2.07 -5.17
C VAL A 110 -13.62 -2.01 -4.46
N GLU A 111 -14.44 -0.99 -4.73
CA GLU A 111 -15.80 -0.88 -4.21
C GLU A 111 -16.68 -2.07 -4.60
N ALA A 112 -16.52 -2.57 -5.84
CA ALA A 112 -17.25 -3.74 -6.32
C ALA A 112 -16.92 -5.02 -5.55
N PHE A 113 -15.76 -5.10 -4.90
CA PHE A 113 -15.40 -6.17 -3.95
C PHE A 113 -15.96 -5.95 -2.53
N GLY A 114 -16.76 -4.89 -2.31
CA GLY A 114 -17.42 -4.64 -1.03
C GLY A 114 -16.58 -3.85 -0.02
N TRP A 115 -15.56 -3.14 -0.47
CA TRP A 115 -14.71 -2.28 0.36
C TRP A 115 -15.24 -0.85 0.44
N THR A 116 -14.94 -0.16 1.52
CA THR A 116 -15.06 1.30 1.62
C THR A 116 -13.79 1.93 1.04
N VAL A 117 -13.94 2.85 0.10
CA VAL A 117 -12.79 3.51 -0.55
C VAL A 117 -12.79 5.00 -0.22
N HIS A 118 -11.61 5.49 0.15
CA HIS A 118 -11.34 6.91 0.38
C HIS A 118 -10.33 7.41 -0.65
N HIS A 119 -10.63 8.55 -1.28
CA HIS A 119 -9.70 9.25 -2.17
C HIS A 119 -9.10 10.43 -1.42
N VAL A 120 -7.79 10.49 -1.33
CA VAL A 120 -7.08 11.57 -0.64
C VAL A 120 -5.90 12.07 -1.47
N ASP A 121 -5.54 13.34 -1.29
CA ASP A 121 -4.22 13.82 -1.69
C ASP A 121 -3.18 13.11 -0.83
N GLY A 122 -2.32 12.30 -1.44
CA GLY A 122 -1.27 11.54 -0.75
C GLY A 122 -0.19 12.42 -0.09
N HIS A 123 -0.22 13.72 -0.34
CA HIS A 123 0.63 14.71 0.33
C HIS A 123 -0.08 15.43 1.49
N ASP A 124 -1.35 15.14 1.75
CA ASP A 124 -2.13 15.66 2.88
C ASP A 124 -2.19 14.61 4.01
N ILE A 125 -1.28 14.74 4.97
CA ILE A 125 -1.18 13.82 6.11
C ILE A 125 -2.45 13.83 6.96
N ASP A 126 -3.09 14.97 7.12
CA ASP A 126 -4.30 15.08 7.95
C ASP A 126 -5.49 14.38 7.29
N ALA A 127 -5.62 14.48 5.97
CA ALA A 127 -6.63 13.75 5.21
C ALA A 127 -6.41 12.23 5.28
N ILE A 128 -5.16 11.75 5.16
CA ILE A 128 -4.81 10.33 5.30
C ILE A 128 -5.17 9.83 6.71
N LEU A 129 -4.79 10.58 7.74
CA LEU A 129 -5.09 10.23 9.13
C LEU A 129 -6.59 10.20 9.41
N ALA A 130 -7.35 11.17 8.90
CA ALA A 130 -8.80 11.23 9.05
C ALA A 130 -9.48 10.00 8.42
N ALA A 131 -9.10 9.65 7.17
CA ALA A 131 -9.61 8.46 6.49
C ALA A 131 -9.27 7.17 7.25
N GLY A 132 -8.03 7.05 7.73
CA GLY A 132 -7.56 5.85 8.43
C GLY A 132 -8.18 5.63 9.80
N ARG A 133 -8.51 6.70 10.52
CA ARG A 133 -9.15 6.63 11.84
C ARG A 133 -10.66 6.39 11.76
N GLY A 134 -11.27 6.64 10.61
CA GLY A 134 -12.70 6.46 10.41
C GLY A 134 -13.17 5.04 10.78
N GLU A 135 -14.33 4.95 11.40
CA GLU A 135 -14.97 3.66 11.65
C GLU A 135 -15.73 3.20 10.40
N SER A 136 -15.70 1.88 10.16
CA SER A 136 -16.37 1.26 9.03
C SER A 136 -16.77 -0.16 9.40
N ASP A 137 -17.93 -0.59 8.95
CA ASP A 137 -18.40 -1.98 9.03
C ASP A 137 -17.81 -2.88 7.93
N LYS A 138 -17.04 -2.27 7.01
CA LYS A 138 -16.36 -2.93 5.90
C LYS A 138 -14.85 -2.71 6.00
N PRO A 139 -14.04 -3.57 5.34
CA PRO A 139 -12.63 -3.25 5.14
C PRO A 139 -12.50 -1.92 4.38
N SER A 140 -11.48 -1.13 4.70
CA SER A 140 -11.31 0.21 4.11
C SER A 140 -9.99 0.33 3.37
N MET A 141 -10.04 0.98 2.22
CA MET A 141 -8.89 1.29 1.39
C MET A 141 -8.77 2.81 1.21
N ILE A 142 -7.57 3.33 1.41
CA ILE A 142 -7.24 4.74 1.30
C ILE A 142 -6.33 4.89 0.09
N LEU A 143 -6.87 5.40 -1.01
CA LEU A 143 -6.13 5.67 -2.23
C LEU A 143 -5.48 7.05 -2.10
N CYS A 144 -4.18 7.06 -1.86
CA CYS A 144 -3.37 8.25 -1.69
C CYS A 144 -2.75 8.63 -3.04
N TYR A 145 -3.33 9.60 -3.72
CA TYR A 145 -2.81 10.07 -5.00
C TYR A 145 -1.59 10.96 -4.77
N THR A 146 -0.44 10.50 -5.22
CA THR A 146 0.85 11.18 -5.03
C THR A 146 1.47 11.62 -6.34
N ASP A 147 2.22 12.71 -6.29
CA ASP A 147 3.17 13.09 -7.32
C ASP A 147 4.57 12.66 -6.86
N PRO A 148 5.16 11.61 -7.47
CA PRO A 148 6.44 11.05 -7.02
C PRO A 148 7.63 12.00 -7.18
N VAL A 149 7.45 13.11 -7.89
CA VAL A 149 8.52 14.11 -8.11
C VAL A 149 8.26 15.44 -7.40
N ARG A 150 7.17 15.56 -6.66
CA ARG A 150 6.79 16.78 -5.94
C ARG A 150 7.87 17.21 -4.95
N GLY A 151 8.41 18.41 -5.14
CA GLY A 151 9.46 18.95 -4.28
C GLY A 151 10.85 18.37 -4.52
N LEU A 152 11.05 17.57 -5.58
CA LEU A 152 12.29 16.91 -5.93
C LEU A 152 12.74 17.30 -7.36
N PRO A 153 13.33 18.49 -7.58
CA PRO A 153 13.68 18.97 -8.92
C PRO A 153 14.56 17.99 -9.72
N LEU A 154 15.51 17.33 -9.06
CA LEU A 154 16.37 16.32 -9.69
C LEU A 154 15.58 15.13 -10.24
N MET A 155 14.49 14.74 -9.57
CA MET A 155 13.62 13.67 -10.01
C MET A 155 12.72 14.11 -11.17
N GLN A 156 12.30 15.38 -11.19
CA GLN A 156 11.51 15.95 -12.30
C GLN A 156 12.25 15.87 -13.63
N GLU A 157 13.57 16.11 -13.63
CA GLU A 157 14.41 15.98 -14.83
C GLU A 157 14.48 14.56 -15.37
N ARG A 158 14.19 13.56 -14.54
CA ARG A 158 14.29 12.14 -14.89
C ARG A 158 12.94 11.49 -15.18
N TYR A 159 11.86 12.20 -14.94
CA TYR A 159 10.51 11.71 -15.23
C TYR A 159 10.37 11.33 -16.72
N PRO A 160 9.71 10.21 -17.10
CA PRO A 160 8.94 9.31 -16.25
C PRO A 160 9.70 8.07 -15.72
N VAL A 161 11.01 7.97 -15.94
CA VAL A 161 11.81 6.79 -15.53
C VAL A 161 12.32 7.03 -14.12
N LEU A 162 11.57 6.57 -13.12
CA LEU A 162 11.85 6.83 -11.71
C LEU A 162 12.23 5.59 -10.89
N HIS A 163 11.91 4.39 -11.36
CA HIS A 163 11.99 3.19 -10.54
C HIS A 163 13.42 2.69 -10.29
N TYR A 164 14.29 2.72 -11.30
CA TYR A 164 15.67 2.26 -11.22
C TYR A 164 16.67 3.42 -11.37
N LEU A 165 16.60 4.39 -10.48
CA LEU A 165 17.51 5.52 -10.50
C LEU A 165 18.82 5.20 -9.76
N ARG A 166 19.93 5.54 -10.39
CA ARG A 166 21.25 5.56 -9.77
C ARG A 166 21.73 6.99 -9.70
N PHE A 167 22.12 7.42 -8.52
CA PHE A 167 22.78 8.70 -8.31
C PHE A 167 24.28 8.43 -8.28
N THR A 168 24.99 8.94 -9.27
CA THR A 168 26.46 9.01 -9.26
C THR A 168 26.85 10.31 -8.63
N GLY A 169 27.60 10.30 -7.52
CA GLY A 169 28.12 11.49 -6.84
C GLY A 169 29.15 12.22 -7.68
#